data_ee9b1fc98836550c3da66a5e1c599979
#
_entry.id   ee9b1fc98836550c3da66a5e1c599979
#
_cell.length_a   1.000
_cell.length_b   1.000
_cell.length_c   1.000
_cell.angle_alpha   90.00
_cell.angle_beta   90.00
_cell.angle_gamma   90.00
#
_symmetry.space_group_name_H-M   'P 1'
#
loop_
_entity.id
_entity.type
_entity.pdbx_description
1 polymer ?
#
loop_
_entity_poly.entity_id
_entity_poly.type
_entity_poly.pdbx_seq_one_letter_code
_entity_poly.pdbx_strand_id
1 'polypeptide(L)'
;MNSENDKMGFIYSFDMSGEIAHFKLMPEHIQSSAECNAVDVIYESFVVPADQDYLMSRLLAKKGLPRGFYWAAAQAIEKYLKAFLLMNGEGVKGFKAHPIKALFEAASKIDTSLADLNILPHQSIQVEASVSHHLKKFAIPDFINDLERHGSADNRYNTFGVKYNTGHLCAMDSLSFQLRRKIGAIPINESFKKLSPDLILIFEKNNPWFHAEENQPTSQIPSDEFPIQYSFSVTKLEFLIKNKSNPAYKLALQWLSAKMKLPTINSKSQ
;
A
#
# COMPACT_ATOMS: atom_id res chain seq x y z
N MET A 1 2.37 36.98 -22.53
CA MET A 1 3.16 35.84 -22.08
C MET A 1 2.21 34.98 -21.28
N ASN A 2 1.60 34.03 -21.95
CA ASN A 2 0.59 33.14 -21.40
C ASN A 2 1.30 31.97 -20.71
N SER A 3 1.20 31.90 -19.41
CA SER A 3 1.52 30.69 -18.66
C SER A 3 0.36 29.71 -18.84
N GLU A 4 0.44 28.88 -19.83
CA GLU A 4 -0.40 27.69 -19.90
C GLU A 4 0.01 26.77 -18.75
N ASN A 5 -0.78 26.79 -17.68
CA ASN A 5 -0.80 25.74 -16.69
C ASN A 5 -1.26 24.48 -17.41
N ASP A 6 -0.29 23.66 -17.79
CA ASP A 6 -0.53 22.25 -18.10
C ASP A 6 -1.08 21.56 -16.83
N LYS A 7 -2.37 21.76 -16.58
CA LYS A 7 -3.14 20.81 -15.79
C LYS A 7 -3.14 19.55 -16.62
N MET A 8 -2.27 18.58 -16.26
CA MET A 8 -2.42 17.23 -16.75
C MET A 8 -3.84 16.78 -16.37
N GLY A 9 -4.78 16.95 -17.30
CA GLY A 9 -6.13 16.47 -17.16
C GLY A 9 -6.09 14.95 -17.21
N PHE A 10 -6.20 14.30 -16.06
CA PHE A 10 -6.40 12.86 -16.02
C PHE A 10 -7.81 12.61 -16.60
N ILE A 11 -7.84 11.93 -17.73
CA ILE A 11 -9.10 11.49 -18.32
C ILE A 11 -9.44 10.16 -17.66
N TYR A 12 -10.36 10.21 -16.70
CA TYR A 12 -10.95 8.99 -16.16
C TYR A 12 -11.81 8.36 -17.25
N SER A 13 -11.55 7.11 -17.56
CA SER A 13 -12.23 6.41 -18.66
C SER A 13 -13.26 5.38 -18.19
N PHE A 14 -13.89 5.59 -17.03
CA PHE A 14 -14.99 4.69 -16.68
C PHE A 14 -16.29 5.16 -17.31
N ASP A 15 -16.96 4.24 -17.99
CA ASP A 15 -18.23 4.47 -18.65
C ASP A 15 -19.36 4.03 -17.70
N MET A 16 -20.16 4.99 -17.22
CA MET A 16 -21.30 4.69 -16.35
C MET A 16 -22.47 4.01 -17.07
N SER A 17 -22.43 3.87 -18.40
CA SER A 17 -23.55 3.28 -19.17
C SER A 17 -23.73 1.79 -18.92
N GLY A 18 -22.72 1.09 -18.39
CA GLY A 18 -22.85 -0.31 -17.97
C GLY A 18 -23.86 -0.51 -16.85
N GLU A 19 -23.93 0.42 -15.90
CA GLU A 19 -24.81 0.39 -14.73
C GLU A 19 -26.05 1.27 -14.92
N ILE A 20 -25.96 2.31 -15.76
CA ILE A 20 -27.05 3.29 -15.99
C ILE A 20 -27.42 3.30 -17.46
N ALA A 21 -28.45 2.50 -17.84
CA ALA A 21 -28.85 2.24 -19.23
C ALA A 21 -29.12 3.51 -20.08
N HIS A 22 -29.48 4.63 -19.44
CA HIS A 22 -29.78 5.88 -20.13
C HIS A 22 -28.68 6.93 -20.00
N PHE A 23 -27.52 6.57 -19.47
CA PHE A 23 -26.45 7.52 -19.18
C PHE A 23 -26.05 8.32 -20.42
N LYS A 24 -25.79 7.63 -21.53
CA LYS A 24 -25.41 8.26 -22.83
C LYS A 24 -26.49 9.12 -23.48
N LEU A 25 -27.72 9.00 -23.02
CA LEU A 25 -28.86 9.82 -23.52
C LEU A 25 -29.05 11.11 -22.69
N MET A 26 -28.33 11.23 -21.57
CA MET A 26 -28.37 12.44 -20.72
C MET A 26 -27.59 13.59 -21.36
N PRO A 27 -27.96 14.85 -21.06
CA PRO A 27 -27.17 16.00 -21.46
C PRO A 27 -25.72 15.87 -20.97
N GLU A 28 -24.76 16.28 -21.78
CA GLU A 28 -23.32 16.15 -21.51
C GLU A 28 -22.91 16.74 -20.13
N HIS A 29 -23.48 17.90 -19.78
CA HIS A 29 -23.21 18.52 -18.47
C HIS A 29 -23.68 17.68 -17.28
N ILE A 30 -24.73 16.85 -17.45
CA ILE A 30 -25.19 15.91 -16.42
C ILE A 30 -24.25 14.72 -16.35
N GLN A 31 -23.81 14.18 -17.51
CA GLN A 31 -22.85 13.09 -17.57
C GLN A 31 -21.55 13.50 -16.87
N SER A 32 -20.94 14.62 -17.26
CA SER A 32 -19.71 15.14 -16.67
C SER A 32 -19.86 15.43 -15.17
N SER A 33 -21.00 16.00 -14.75
CA SER A 33 -21.25 16.22 -13.32
C SER A 33 -21.36 14.92 -12.54
N ALA A 34 -22.01 13.89 -13.08
CA ALA A 34 -22.12 12.59 -12.43
C ALA A 34 -20.75 11.90 -12.29
N GLU A 35 -19.93 11.95 -13.33
CA GLU A 35 -18.56 11.40 -13.31
C GLU A 35 -17.68 12.15 -12.29
N CYS A 36 -17.69 13.48 -12.29
CA CYS A 36 -16.95 14.26 -11.30
C CYS A 36 -17.36 13.92 -9.86
N ASN A 37 -18.66 13.85 -9.58
CA ASN A 37 -19.15 13.50 -8.26
C ASN A 37 -18.74 12.07 -7.84
N ALA A 38 -18.72 11.12 -8.78
CA ALA A 38 -18.25 9.76 -8.49
C ALA A 38 -16.75 9.74 -8.16
N VAL A 39 -15.94 10.51 -8.91
CA VAL A 39 -14.51 10.69 -8.65
C VAL A 39 -14.29 11.29 -7.27
N ASP A 40 -15.04 12.34 -6.91
CA ASP A 40 -14.92 12.98 -5.59
C ASP A 40 -15.22 12.00 -4.46
N VAL A 41 -16.28 11.18 -4.60
CA VAL A 41 -16.63 10.15 -3.62
C VAL A 41 -15.52 9.09 -3.52
N ILE A 42 -14.97 8.63 -4.65
CA ILE A 42 -13.86 7.66 -4.65
C ILE A 42 -12.63 8.26 -3.94
N TYR A 43 -12.33 9.52 -4.25
CA TYR A 43 -11.21 10.22 -3.65
C TYR A 43 -11.37 10.35 -2.13
N GLU A 44 -12.49 10.88 -1.66
CA GLU A 44 -12.77 11.07 -0.24
C GLU A 44 -12.87 9.75 0.53
N SER A 45 -13.46 8.72 -0.08
CA SER A 45 -13.72 7.45 0.61
C SER A 45 -12.52 6.50 0.62
N PHE A 46 -11.63 6.60 -0.36
CA PHE A 46 -10.51 5.66 -0.52
C PHE A 46 -9.15 6.34 -0.52
N VAL A 47 -8.94 7.41 -1.31
CA VAL A 47 -7.62 8.01 -1.46
C VAL A 47 -7.19 8.74 -0.18
N VAL A 48 -8.03 9.63 0.33
CA VAL A 48 -7.72 10.38 1.56
C VAL A 48 -7.46 9.46 2.75
N PRO A 49 -8.30 8.45 3.06
CA PRO A 49 -8.00 7.50 4.11
C PRO A 49 -6.75 6.64 3.82
N ALA A 50 -6.48 6.30 2.55
CA ALA A 50 -5.26 5.58 2.19
C ALA A 50 -4.00 6.41 2.48
N ASP A 51 -4.04 7.72 2.17
CA ASP A 51 -2.95 8.65 2.48
C ASP A 51 -2.65 8.71 3.98
N GLN A 52 -3.70 8.73 4.81
CA GLN A 52 -3.56 8.72 6.27
C GLN A 52 -2.91 7.43 6.77
N ASP A 53 -3.37 6.28 6.27
CA ASP A 53 -2.80 4.98 6.64
C ASP A 53 -1.36 4.84 6.12
N TYR A 54 -1.06 5.38 4.93
CA TYR A 54 0.29 5.41 4.38
C TYR A 54 1.23 6.22 5.27
N LEU A 55 0.82 7.41 5.69
CA LEU A 55 1.57 8.25 6.61
C LEU A 55 1.83 7.53 7.94
N MET A 56 0.80 6.87 8.49
CA MET A 56 0.93 6.08 9.70
C MET A 56 1.94 4.93 9.51
N SER A 57 1.90 4.24 8.38
CA SER A 57 2.82 3.14 8.10
C SER A 57 4.28 3.62 8.09
N ARG A 58 4.57 4.75 7.46
CA ARG A 58 5.92 5.36 7.46
C ARG A 58 6.39 5.72 8.86
N LEU A 59 5.51 6.35 9.65
CA LEU A 59 5.83 6.70 11.04
C LEU A 59 6.16 5.46 11.86
N LEU A 60 5.36 4.41 11.75
CA LEU A 60 5.56 3.16 12.48
C LEU A 60 6.85 2.43 12.04
N ALA A 61 7.19 2.47 10.75
CA ALA A 61 8.46 1.98 10.24
C ALA A 61 9.64 2.73 10.87
N LYS A 62 9.61 4.06 10.84
CA LYS A 62 10.66 4.92 11.44
C LYS A 62 10.81 4.71 12.95
N LYS A 63 9.75 4.34 13.65
CA LYS A 63 9.77 4.05 15.09
C LYS A 63 10.12 2.59 15.44
N GLY A 64 10.47 1.77 14.45
CA GLY A 64 10.82 0.37 14.68
C GLY A 64 9.64 -0.50 15.13
N LEU A 65 8.44 -0.19 14.69
CA LEU A 65 7.20 -0.90 15.02
C LEU A 65 6.67 -1.69 13.81
N PRO A 66 7.35 -2.77 13.38
CA PRO A 66 7.08 -3.44 12.11
C PRO A 66 5.67 -4.03 12.01
N ARG A 67 5.06 -4.47 13.10
CA ARG A 67 3.66 -4.95 13.08
C ARG A 67 2.68 -3.83 12.78
N GLY A 68 2.86 -2.71 13.42
CA GLY A 68 2.05 -1.52 13.16
C GLY A 68 2.23 -1.04 11.72
N PHE A 69 3.48 -1.07 11.22
CA PHE A 69 3.78 -0.78 9.82
C PHE A 69 2.94 -1.65 8.88
N TYR A 70 2.99 -2.98 9.02
CA TYR A 70 2.26 -3.88 8.13
C TYR A 70 0.75 -3.68 8.20
N TRP A 71 0.21 -3.43 9.39
CA TRP A 71 -1.21 -3.15 9.54
C TRP A 71 -1.63 -1.89 8.78
N ALA A 72 -0.96 -0.78 8.99
CA ALA A 72 -1.26 0.48 8.32
C ALA A 72 -0.97 0.40 6.81
N ALA A 73 0.15 -0.21 6.41
CA ALA A 73 0.51 -0.41 5.01
C ALA A 73 -0.53 -1.25 4.26
N ALA A 74 -1.03 -2.32 4.87
CA ALA A 74 -2.08 -3.15 4.31
C ALA A 74 -3.36 -2.36 4.05
N GLN A 75 -3.78 -1.53 5.02
CA GLN A 75 -4.96 -0.68 4.89
C GLN A 75 -4.78 0.39 3.78
N ALA A 76 -3.61 1.00 3.69
CA ALA A 76 -3.31 1.98 2.66
C ALA A 76 -3.36 1.36 1.26
N ILE A 77 -2.62 0.26 1.04
CA ILE A 77 -2.55 -0.39 -0.28
C ILE A 77 -3.91 -0.96 -0.69
N GLU A 78 -4.67 -1.54 0.22
CA GLU A 78 -6.04 -2.00 -0.06
C GLU A 78 -6.91 -0.86 -0.61
N LYS A 79 -6.89 0.31 0.07
CA LYS A 79 -7.69 1.47 -0.32
C LYS A 79 -7.22 2.07 -1.65
N TYR A 80 -5.91 2.21 -1.87
CA TYR A 80 -5.38 2.67 -3.15
C TYR A 80 -5.75 1.73 -4.31
N LEU A 81 -5.65 0.41 -4.11
CA LEU A 81 -6.05 -0.56 -5.13
C LEU A 81 -7.55 -0.49 -5.43
N LYS A 82 -8.39 -0.32 -4.40
CA LYS A 82 -9.83 -0.11 -4.61
C LYS A 82 -10.12 1.18 -5.36
N ALA A 83 -9.45 2.28 -5.01
CA ALA A 83 -9.58 3.53 -5.76
C ALA A 83 -9.14 3.35 -7.22
N PHE A 84 -8.01 2.69 -7.46
CA PHE A 84 -7.52 2.42 -8.82
C PHE A 84 -8.51 1.60 -9.63
N LEU A 85 -9.07 0.52 -9.06
CA LEU A 85 -10.08 -0.31 -9.74
C LEU A 85 -11.33 0.51 -10.07
N LEU A 86 -11.87 1.25 -9.10
CA LEU A 86 -13.06 2.08 -9.29
C LEU A 86 -12.83 3.18 -10.34
N MET A 87 -11.66 3.83 -10.36
CA MET A 87 -11.31 4.84 -11.37
C MET A 87 -11.17 4.24 -12.78
N ASN A 88 -11.02 2.92 -12.88
CA ASN A 88 -11.01 2.19 -14.15
C ASN A 88 -12.33 1.46 -14.42
N GLY A 89 -13.42 1.79 -13.72
CA GLY A 89 -14.75 1.24 -13.94
C GLY A 89 -14.97 -0.17 -13.35
N GLU A 90 -13.99 -0.69 -12.60
CA GLU A 90 -14.09 -2.03 -12.04
C GLU A 90 -14.77 -2.06 -10.67
N GLY A 91 -15.64 -3.03 -10.46
CA GLY A 91 -16.38 -3.19 -9.21
C GLY A 91 -15.53 -3.80 -8.10
N VAL A 92 -15.65 -3.24 -6.88
CA VAL A 92 -14.93 -3.74 -5.70
C VAL A 92 -15.77 -4.50 -4.67
N LYS A 93 -17.07 -4.66 -4.92
CA LYS A 93 -18.02 -5.35 -4.01
C LYS A 93 -17.71 -6.84 -3.80
N GLY A 94 -17.09 -7.49 -4.77
CA GLY A 94 -16.73 -8.92 -4.73
C GLY A 94 -15.57 -9.24 -3.79
N PHE A 95 -14.78 -8.25 -3.43
CA PHE A 95 -13.59 -8.44 -2.61
C PHE A 95 -13.96 -8.39 -1.11
N LYS A 96 -13.93 -9.55 -0.44
CA LYS A 96 -14.25 -9.69 0.98
C LYS A 96 -12.98 -9.88 1.81
N ALA A 97 -13.01 -9.42 3.06
CA ALA A 97 -12.00 -9.72 4.08
C ALA A 97 -10.56 -9.26 3.77
N HIS A 98 -10.38 -8.03 3.29
CA HIS A 98 -9.05 -7.41 3.05
C HIS A 98 -8.14 -8.19 2.09
N PRO A 99 -8.59 -8.57 0.88
CA PRO A 99 -7.85 -9.43 -0.04
C PRO A 99 -6.88 -8.61 -0.90
N ILE A 100 -5.79 -8.12 -0.32
CA ILE A 100 -4.82 -7.24 -0.99
C ILE A 100 -4.25 -7.90 -2.25
N LYS A 101 -3.92 -9.19 -2.15
CA LYS A 101 -3.38 -9.95 -3.28
C LYS A 101 -4.37 -10.04 -4.44
N ALA A 102 -5.63 -10.37 -4.17
CA ALA A 102 -6.66 -10.44 -5.21
C ALA A 102 -6.95 -9.06 -5.84
N LEU A 103 -6.94 -8.00 -5.04
CA LEU A 103 -7.06 -6.62 -5.54
C LEU A 103 -5.86 -6.23 -6.41
N PHE A 104 -4.65 -6.60 -6.02
CA PHE A 104 -3.43 -6.35 -6.78
C PHE A 104 -3.43 -7.14 -8.10
N GLU A 105 -3.83 -8.41 -8.07
CA GLU A 105 -3.97 -9.23 -9.28
C GLU A 105 -5.03 -8.64 -10.24
N ALA A 106 -6.14 -8.13 -9.72
CA ALA A 106 -7.15 -7.45 -10.54
C ALA A 106 -6.61 -6.15 -11.14
N ALA A 107 -5.94 -5.32 -10.35
CA ALA A 107 -5.32 -4.08 -10.81
C ALA A 107 -4.22 -4.33 -11.85
N SER A 108 -3.40 -5.38 -11.67
CA SER A 108 -2.34 -5.75 -12.61
C SER A 108 -2.87 -6.28 -13.95
N LYS A 109 -4.11 -6.73 -14.03
CA LYS A 109 -4.76 -7.07 -15.32
C LYS A 109 -5.13 -5.82 -16.12
N ILE A 110 -5.45 -4.73 -15.46
CA ILE A 110 -5.75 -3.45 -16.10
C ILE A 110 -4.44 -2.78 -16.52
N ASP A 111 -3.46 -2.77 -15.64
CA ASP A 111 -2.14 -2.18 -15.88
C ASP A 111 -1.03 -3.14 -15.44
N THR A 112 -0.46 -3.86 -16.41
CA THR A 112 0.60 -4.83 -16.19
C THR A 112 1.86 -4.23 -15.60
N SER A 113 2.08 -2.92 -15.78
CA SER A 113 3.24 -2.22 -15.22
C SER A 113 3.25 -2.19 -13.68
N LEU A 114 2.10 -2.42 -13.03
CA LEU A 114 2.04 -2.53 -11.57
C LEU A 114 2.82 -3.73 -11.03
N ALA A 115 2.88 -4.83 -11.78
CA ALA A 115 3.66 -6.00 -11.39
C ALA A 115 5.18 -5.80 -11.58
N ASP A 116 5.54 -4.94 -12.53
CA ASP A 116 6.92 -4.66 -12.91
C ASP A 116 7.48 -3.41 -12.24
N LEU A 117 6.77 -2.83 -11.28
CA LEU A 117 7.23 -1.66 -10.56
C LEU A 117 8.62 -1.90 -9.97
N ASN A 118 9.59 -1.14 -10.46
CA ASN A 118 10.93 -1.17 -9.93
C ASN A 118 10.92 -0.59 -8.51
N ILE A 119 11.36 -1.36 -7.54
CA ILE A 119 11.49 -0.92 -6.15
C ILE A 119 12.58 0.15 -6.02
N LEU A 120 13.49 0.20 -6.97
CA LEU A 120 14.53 1.20 -6.98
C LEU A 120 13.92 2.60 -7.11
N PRO A 121 14.44 3.56 -6.36
CA PRO A 121 14.04 4.94 -6.48
C PRO A 121 14.13 5.45 -7.92
N HIS A 122 13.29 6.41 -8.27
CA HIS A 122 13.40 7.13 -9.54
C HIS A 122 14.87 7.59 -9.76
N GLN A 123 15.30 7.69 -11.02
CA GLN A 123 16.70 8.02 -11.38
C GLN A 123 17.26 9.28 -10.70
N SER A 124 16.39 10.20 -10.31
CA SER A 124 16.75 11.41 -9.55
C SER A 124 17.05 11.16 -8.07
N ILE A 125 16.82 9.96 -7.55
CA ILE A 125 17.01 9.62 -6.14
C ILE A 125 18.26 8.76 -6.00
N GLN A 126 19.29 9.27 -5.35
CA GLN A 126 20.48 8.50 -5.01
C GLN A 126 20.30 7.87 -3.62
N VAL A 127 20.40 6.57 -3.56
CA VAL A 127 20.35 5.80 -2.32
C VAL A 127 21.76 5.35 -1.98
N GLU A 128 22.16 5.48 -0.71
CA GLU A 128 23.44 4.97 -0.26
C GLU A 128 23.61 3.48 -0.61
N ALA A 129 24.83 3.06 -0.92
CA ALA A 129 25.15 1.71 -1.38
C ALA A 129 24.67 0.63 -0.39
N SER A 130 24.74 0.88 0.91
CA SER A 130 24.25 0.01 1.97
C SER A 130 22.75 -0.25 1.85
N VAL A 131 21.95 0.80 1.65
CA VAL A 131 20.50 0.71 1.48
C VAL A 131 20.17 0.09 0.12
N SER A 132 20.86 0.52 -0.95
CA SER A 132 20.66 0.01 -2.32
C SER A 132 20.86 -1.51 -2.42
N HIS A 133 21.82 -2.07 -1.66
CA HIS A 133 22.05 -3.51 -1.63
C HIS A 133 20.84 -4.28 -1.10
N HIS A 134 20.15 -3.76 -0.10
CA HIS A 134 18.95 -4.38 0.47
C HIS A 134 17.73 -4.24 -0.43
N LEU A 135 17.60 -3.12 -1.14
CA LEU A 135 16.49 -2.85 -2.04
C LEU A 135 16.47 -3.77 -3.26
N LYS A 136 17.64 -4.06 -3.84
CA LYS A 136 17.76 -4.88 -5.07
C LYS A 136 17.19 -6.30 -4.97
N LYS A 137 16.90 -6.78 -3.76
CA LYS A 137 16.41 -8.16 -3.51
C LYS A 137 14.91 -8.23 -3.26
N PHE A 138 14.19 -7.12 -3.39
CA PHE A 138 12.79 -7.04 -3.01
C PHE A 138 11.90 -6.75 -4.23
N ALA A 139 10.94 -7.61 -4.51
CA ALA A 139 9.97 -7.44 -5.58
C ALA A 139 8.60 -7.01 -5.04
N ILE A 140 7.84 -6.24 -5.81
CA ILE A 140 6.48 -5.80 -5.42
C ILE A 140 5.55 -6.99 -5.11
N PRO A 141 5.51 -8.08 -5.90
CA PRO A 141 4.70 -9.25 -5.57
C PRO A 141 5.05 -9.87 -4.21
N ASP A 142 6.33 -9.89 -3.84
CA ASP A 142 6.77 -10.38 -2.52
C ASP A 142 6.26 -9.46 -1.41
N PHE A 143 6.33 -8.15 -1.62
CA PHE A 143 5.79 -7.17 -0.69
C PHE A 143 4.26 -7.33 -0.51
N ILE A 144 3.51 -7.54 -1.58
CA ILE A 144 2.06 -7.80 -1.53
C ILE A 144 1.75 -9.07 -0.71
N ASN A 145 2.53 -10.15 -0.91
CA ASN A 145 2.38 -11.37 -0.12
C ASN A 145 2.68 -11.13 1.37
N ASP A 146 3.72 -10.35 1.66
CA ASP A 146 4.08 -9.98 3.04
C ASP A 146 3.01 -9.08 3.68
N LEU A 147 2.43 -8.13 2.94
CA LEU A 147 1.30 -7.32 3.41
C LEU A 147 0.09 -8.18 3.75
N GLU A 148 -0.30 -9.11 2.87
CA GLU A 148 -1.44 -9.99 3.13
C GLU A 148 -1.22 -10.88 4.34
N ARG A 149 0.01 -11.40 4.50
CA ARG A 149 0.37 -12.26 5.64
C ARG A 149 0.45 -11.49 6.95
N HIS A 150 1.21 -10.40 6.97
CA HIS A 150 1.57 -9.70 8.21
C HIS A 150 0.58 -8.60 8.58
N GLY A 151 -0.08 -7.99 7.59
CA GLY A 151 -1.10 -6.95 7.76
C GLY A 151 -2.52 -7.48 7.92
N SER A 152 -2.72 -8.82 7.92
CA SER A 152 -4.05 -9.41 8.08
C SER A 152 -4.64 -9.17 9.47
N ALA A 153 -5.98 -9.16 9.53
CA ALA A 153 -6.72 -9.07 10.79
C ALA A 153 -6.34 -10.18 11.76
N ASP A 154 -6.01 -11.37 11.27
CA ASP A 154 -5.62 -12.52 12.08
C ASP A 154 -4.26 -12.30 12.77
N ASN A 155 -3.38 -11.46 12.22
CA ASN A 155 -2.08 -11.15 12.82
C ASN A 155 -2.11 -10.01 13.85
N ARG A 156 -3.26 -9.34 14.07
CA ARG A 156 -3.42 -8.32 15.12
C ARG A 156 -2.97 -8.80 16.50
N TYR A 157 -3.20 -10.06 16.80
CA TYR A 157 -2.86 -10.69 18.07
C TYR A 157 -1.47 -11.34 18.08
N ASN A 158 -0.59 -10.96 17.15
CA ASN A 158 0.74 -11.55 17.02
C ASN A 158 0.73 -13.06 16.79
N THR A 159 -0.20 -13.52 15.99
CA THR A 159 -0.38 -14.95 15.71
C THR A 159 0.77 -15.50 14.86
N PHE A 160 1.28 -14.66 13.94
CA PHE A 160 2.47 -14.92 13.12
C PHE A 160 3.62 -14.02 13.53
N GLY A 161 4.84 -14.50 13.37
CA GLY A 161 6.02 -13.65 13.44
C GLY A 161 6.04 -12.59 12.34
N VAL A 162 6.92 -11.61 12.51
CA VAL A 162 7.10 -10.53 11.55
C VAL A 162 8.50 -10.60 10.97
N LYS A 163 8.60 -10.57 9.64
CA LYS A 163 9.85 -10.39 8.92
C LYS A 163 9.80 -9.00 8.27
N TYR A 164 10.70 -8.11 8.68
CA TYR A 164 10.76 -6.74 8.20
C TYR A 164 12.21 -6.34 7.92
N ASN A 165 12.41 -5.60 6.85
CA ASN A 165 13.63 -4.87 6.56
C ASN A 165 13.28 -3.55 5.84
N THR A 166 14.26 -2.69 5.67
CA THR A 166 14.10 -1.37 5.03
C THR A 166 13.51 -1.45 3.61
N GLY A 167 13.73 -2.55 2.90
CA GLY A 167 13.13 -2.79 1.59
C GLY A 167 11.60 -2.76 1.61
N HIS A 168 10.97 -3.15 2.72
CA HIS A 168 9.50 -3.08 2.85
C HIS A 168 8.99 -1.64 2.88
N LEU A 169 9.70 -0.72 3.54
CA LEU A 169 9.35 0.70 3.51
C LEU A 169 9.54 1.27 2.11
N CYS A 170 10.64 0.95 1.45
CA CYS A 170 10.89 1.39 0.08
C CYS A 170 9.83 0.85 -0.89
N ALA A 171 9.44 -0.42 -0.77
CA ALA A 171 8.36 -1.02 -1.57
C ALA A 171 7.01 -0.33 -1.31
N MET A 172 6.72 0.00 -0.04
CA MET A 172 5.52 0.74 0.33
C MET A 172 5.49 2.13 -0.31
N ASP A 173 6.60 2.87 -0.23
CA ASP A 173 6.73 4.20 -0.82
C ASP A 173 6.58 4.15 -2.35
N SER A 174 7.28 3.22 -3.01
CA SER A 174 7.21 3.02 -4.45
C SER A 174 5.80 2.70 -4.92
N LEU A 175 5.17 1.70 -4.30
CA LEU A 175 3.84 1.25 -4.70
C LEU A 175 2.78 2.32 -4.44
N SER A 176 2.83 2.99 -3.28
CA SER A 176 1.89 4.07 -2.95
C SER A 176 2.02 5.24 -3.92
N PHE A 177 3.25 5.66 -4.23
CA PHE A 177 3.51 6.71 -5.20
C PHE A 177 2.95 6.36 -6.59
N GLN A 178 3.25 5.16 -7.09
CA GLN A 178 2.78 4.74 -8.40
C GLN A 178 1.26 4.59 -8.47
N LEU A 179 0.63 4.00 -7.45
CA LEU A 179 -0.83 3.90 -7.39
C LEU A 179 -1.47 5.28 -7.35
N ARG A 180 -0.97 6.20 -6.52
CA ARG A 180 -1.49 7.58 -6.46
C ARG A 180 -1.36 8.29 -7.81
N ARG A 181 -0.22 8.14 -8.47
CA ARG A 181 0.00 8.69 -9.81
C ARG A 181 -1.01 8.15 -10.83
N LYS A 182 -1.26 6.84 -10.82
CA LYS A 182 -2.21 6.19 -11.72
C LYS A 182 -3.68 6.51 -11.41
N ILE A 183 -3.99 6.86 -10.16
CA ILE A 183 -5.31 7.36 -9.73
C ILE A 183 -5.49 8.85 -10.09
N GLY A 184 -4.43 9.56 -10.43
CA GLY A 184 -4.45 11.00 -10.62
C GLY A 184 -4.47 11.83 -9.33
N ALA A 185 -4.10 11.22 -8.21
CA ALA A 185 -4.15 11.83 -6.88
C ALA A 185 -2.85 12.59 -6.51
N ILE A 186 -2.34 13.42 -7.40
CA ILE A 186 -1.17 14.28 -7.17
C ILE A 186 -1.62 15.75 -7.27
N PRO A 187 -1.17 16.65 -6.38
CA PRO A 187 -0.23 16.47 -5.26
C PRO A 187 -0.89 16.06 -3.93
N ILE A 188 -0.09 15.46 -3.06
CA ILE A 188 -0.50 14.99 -1.72
C ILE A 188 -0.91 16.12 -0.77
N ASN A 189 -0.32 17.28 -0.90
CA ASN A 189 -0.58 18.46 -0.04
C ASN A 189 -2.07 18.83 0.04
N GLU A 190 -2.87 18.53 -0.97
CA GLU A 190 -4.33 18.76 -0.91
C GLU A 190 -5.03 17.91 0.16
N SER A 191 -4.64 16.65 0.28
CA SER A 191 -5.21 15.71 1.28
C SER A 191 -4.81 16.06 2.72
N PHE A 192 -3.75 16.83 2.90
CA PHE A 192 -3.12 17.06 4.19
C PHE A 192 -3.16 18.51 4.69
N LYS A 193 -3.90 19.40 4.07
CA LYS A 193 -4.04 20.82 4.48
C LYS A 193 -4.39 21.02 5.98
N LYS A 194 -4.89 19.97 6.64
CA LYS A 194 -5.28 19.99 8.06
C LYS A 194 -4.32 19.22 8.97
N LEU A 195 -3.22 18.67 8.44
CA LEU A 195 -2.26 17.92 9.24
C LEU A 195 -1.25 18.85 9.94
N SER A 196 -0.69 18.33 11.05
CA SER A 196 0.38 19.06 11.74
C SER A 196 1.61 19.19 10.83
N PRO A 197 2.42 20.25 10.99
CA PRO A 197 3.66 20.45 10.24
C PRO A 197 4.61 19.25 10.31
N ASP A 198 4.64 18.54 11.44
CA ASP A 198 5.49 17.34 11.62
C ASP A 198 5.06 16.18 10.74
N LEU A 199 3.74 16.00 10.53
CA LEU A 199 3.21 14.96 9.65
C LEU A 199 3.47 15.29 8.18
N ILE A 200 3.37 16.56 7.79
CA ILE A 200 3.75 17.04 6.47
C ILE A 200 5.24 16.78 6.22
N LEU A 201 6.09 17.03 7.23
CA LEU A 201 7.52 16.78 7.15
C LEU A 201 7.84 15.29 6.88
N ILE A 202 7.17 14.38 7.60
CA ILE A 202 7.35 12.93 7.42
C ILE A 202 6.92 12.49 6.02
N PHE A 203 5.89 13.11 5.49
CA PHE A 203 5.32 12.72 4.22
C PHE A 203 6.06 13.33 3.03
N GLU A 204 6.35 14.64 3.06
CA GLU A 204 6.95 15.35 1.92
C GLU A 204 8.47 15.39 2.00
N LYS A 205 9.04 15.99 3.04
CA LYS A 205 10.48 16.29 3.10
C LYS A 205 11.33 15.05 3.21
N ASN A 206 10.83 13.99 3.85
CA ASN A 206 11.56 12.77 4.11
C ASN A 206 11.07 11.62 3.22
N ASN A 207 10.36 11.93 2.15
CA ASN A 207 9.88 10.95 1.20
C ASN A 207 10.42 11.23 -0.21
N PRO A 208 11.52 10.60 -0.58
CA PRO A 208 12.18 10.90 -1.84
C PRO A 208 11.31 10.63 -3.07
N TRP A 209 10.36 9.70 -2.99
CA TRP A 209 9.45 9.41 -4.09
C TRP A 209 8.56 10.60 -4.44
N PHE A 210 8.09 11.34 -3.45
CA PHE A 210 7.22 12.50 -3.65
C PHE A 210 7.97 13.79 -3.95
N HIS A 211 9.27 13.85 -3.60
CA HIS A 211 10.13 14.97 -3.96
C HIS A 211 10.69 14.90 -5.39
N ALA A 212 10.77 13.72 -5.97
CA ALA A 212 11.42 13.52 -7.27
C ALA A 212 10.70 14.17 -8.45
N GLU A 213 9.41 14.53 -8.30
CA GLU A 213 8.62 15.16 -9.36
C GLU A 213 8.82 16.68 -9.50
N GLU A 214 9.40 17.35 -8.52
CA GLU A 214 9.52 18.82 -8.51
C GLU A 214 10.77 19.37 -9.20
N ASN A 215 11.39 18.66 -10.17
CA ASN A 215 12.63 19.11 -10.83
C ASN A 215 13.78 19.48 -9.86
N GLN A 216 13.79 18.90 -8.68
CA GLN A 216 14.85 19.10 -7.70
C GLN A 216 16.13 18.36 -8.12
N PRO A 217 17.32 18.92 -7.86
CA PRO A 217 18.57 18.23 -8.08
C PRO A 217 18.60 16.96 -7.24
N THR A 218 19.24 15.91 -7.76
CA THR A 218 19.43 14.58 -7.16
C THR A 218 19.41 14.62 -5.63
N SER A 219 18.30 14.16 -5.03
CA SER A 219 18.22 14.10 -3.57
C SER A 219 18.94 12.84 -3.12
N GLN A 220 19.97 13.01 -2.30
CA GLN A 220 20.49 11.89 -1.52
C GLN A 220 19.52 11.59 -0.39
N ILE A 221 19.11 10.33 -0.28
CA ILE A 221 18.39 9.88 0.90
C ILE A 221 19.44 9.63 1.99
N PRO A 222 19.43 10.41 3.09
CA PRO A 222 20.33 10.15 4.21
C PRO A 222 20.04 8.75 4.78
N SER A 223 21.07 8.07 5.26
CA SER A 223 20.95 6.74 5.87
C SER A 223 20.04 6.70 7.10
N ASP A 224 19.90 7.82 7.81
CA ASP A 224 19.01 7.98 8.96
C ASP A 224 17.52 8.07 8.58
N GLU A 225 17.21 8.46 7.35
CA GLU A 225 15.82 8.45 6.82
C GLU A 225 15.32 7.06 6.45
N PHE A 226 16.25 6.14 6.13
CA PHE A 226 15.99 4.74 5.93
C PHE A 226 16.80 3.90 6.93
N PRO A 227 16.42 3.89 8.21
CA PRO A 227 17.14 3.09 9.18
C PRO A 227 17.11 1.63 8.74
N ILE A 228 18.30 1.05 8.54
CA ILE A 228 18.42 -0.37 8.23
C ILE A 228 17.96 -1.14 9.45
N GLN A 229 16.72 -1.58 9.44
CA GLN A 229 16.15 -2.37 10.51
C GLN A 229 15.83 -3.76 10.01
N TYR A 230 16.32 -4.73 10.75
CA TYR A 230 15.91 -6.11 10.59
C TYR A 230 15.10 -6.52 11.81
N SER A 231 13.85 -6.89 11.60
CA SER A 231 13.05 -7.51 12.64
C SER A 231 12.63 -8.90 12.15
N PHE A 232 13.07 -9.90 12.86
CA PHE A 232 12.63 -11.27 12.66
C PHE A 232 12.16 -11.82 14.00
N SER A 233 10.90 -12.15 14.09
CA SER A 233 10.35 -12.79 15.26
C SER A 233 9.58 -14.05 14.87
N VAL A 234 9.87 -15.16 15.54
CA VAL A 234 9.06 -16.36 15.47
C VAL A 234 8.18 -16.35 16.71
N THR A 235 6.88 -16.43 16.54
CA THR A 235 5.97 -16.49 17.68
C THR A 235 6.03 -17.85 18.34
N LYS A 236 5.65 -17.90 19.64
CA LYS A 236 5.54 -19.18 20.35
C LYS A 236 4.56 -20.11 19.66
N LEU A 237 3.46 -19.57 19.11
CA LEU A 237 2.47 -20.36 18.39
C LEU A 237 3.06 -20.99 17.12
N GLU A 238 3.77 -20.22 16.28
CA GLU A 238 4.48 -20.78 15.12
C GLU A 238 5.49 -21.85 15.52
N PHE A 239 6.23 -21.62 16.59
CA PHE A 239 7.16 -22.61 17.13
C PHE A 239 6.45 -23.91 17.55
N LEU A 240 5.33 -23.82 18.27
CA LEU A 240 4.55 -25.00 18.66
C LEU A 240 4.01 -25.76 17.44
N ILE A 241 3.49 -25.05 16.46
CA ILE A 241 2.93 -25.66 15.23
C ILE A 241 4.02 -26.39 14.43
N LYS A 242 5.19 -25.77 14.28
CA LYS A 242 6.34 -26.38 13.59
C LYS A 242 6.87 -27.63 14.31
N ASN A 243 6.76 -27.68 15.63
CA ASN A 243 7.25 -28.76 16.48
C ASN A 243 6.13 -29.62 17.10
N LYS A 244 4.99 -29.74 16.42
CA LYS A 244 3.80 -30.46 16.92
C LYS A 244 4.00 -31.98 17.14
N SER A 245 5.11 -32.54 16.71
CA SER A 245 5.51 -33.91 17.04
C SER A 245 5.82 -34.08 18.53
N ASN A 246 6.19 -33.03 19.23
CA ASN A 246 6.35 -33.04 20.67
C ASN A 246 4.97 -33.18 21.36
N PRO A 247 4.74 -34.18 22.22
CA PRO A 247 3.45 -34.42 22.85
C PRO A 247 2.92 -33.23 23.68
N ALA A 248 3.78 -32.52 24.42
CA ALA A 248 3.40 -31.35 25.20
C ALA A 248 2.92 -30.18 24.29
N TYR A 249 3.58 -29.98 23.16
CA TYR A 249 3.19 -28.93 22.19
C TYR A 249 1.87 -29.28 21.49
N LYS A 250 1.68 -30.57 21.17
CA LYS A 250 0.42 -31.08 20.63
C LYS A 250 -0.75 -30.83 21.58
N LEU A 251 -0.58 -31.16 22.86
CA LEU A 251 -1.62 -30.92 23.88
C LEU A 251 -1.93 -29.43 24.04
N ALA A 252 -0.91 -28.56 24.09
CA ALA A 252 -1.11 -27.12 24.16
C ALA A 252 -1.90 -26.60 22.93
N LEU A 253 -1.56 -27.05 21.71
CA LEU A 253 -2.26 -26.68 20.48
C LEU A 253 -3.71 -27.19 20.46
N GLN A 254 -3.97 -28.40 20.95
CA GLN A 254 -5.33 -28.96 21.09
C GLN A 254 -6.18 -28.08 22.01
N TRP A 255 -5.64 -27.75 23.19
CA TRP A 255 -6.35 -26.88 24.12
C TRP A 255 -6.62 -25.50 23.56
N LEU A 256 -5.59 -24.86 22.91
CA LEU A 256 -5.73 -23.56 22.28
C LEU A 256 -6.79 -23.58 21.19
N SER A 257 -6.81 -24.62 20.32
CA SER A 257 -7.78 -24.73 19.23
C SER A 257 -9.22 -24.86 19.69
N ALA A 258 -9.42 -25.41 20.89
CA ALA A 258 -10.75 -25.48 21.51
C ALA A 258 -11.22 -24.14 22.13
N LYS A 259 -10.29 -23.21 22.38
CA LYS A 259 -10.57 -21.93 23.08
C LYS A 259 -10.46 -20.70 22.18
N MET A 260 -9.72 -20.81 21.08
CA MET A 260 -9.52 -19.69 20.15
C MET A 260 -9.33 -20.20 18.72
N LYS A 261 -9.66 -19.35 17.73
CA LYS A 261 -9.38 -19.65 16.32
C LYS A 261 -7.86 -19.62 16.11
N LEU A 262 -7.27 -20.74 15.76
CA LEU A 262 -5.87 -20.80 15.37
C LEU A 262 -5.72 -20.51 13.87
N PRO A 263 -4.66 -19.82 13.46
CA PRO A 263 -4.39 -19.56 12.07
C PRO A 263 -3.96 -20.83 11.33
N THR A 264 -4.32 -20.92 10.07
CA THR A 264 -3.82 -21.97 9.18
C THR A 264 -2.42 -21.60 8.72
N ILE A 265 -1.40 -22.23 9.27
CA ILE A 265 -0.01 -22.04 8.80
C ILE A 265 0.22 -23.05 7.67
N ASN A 266 0.21 -22.59 6.43
CA ASN A 266 0.59 -23.41 5.30
C ASN A 266 2.09 -23.71 5.38
N SER A 267 2.43 -25.01 5.44
CA SER A 267 3.81 -25.51 5.52
C SER A 267 4.63 -25.30 4.25
N LYS A 268 4.09 -24.62 3.23
CA LYS A 268 4.71 -24.46 1.90
C LYS A 268 5.46 -23.15 1.67
N SER A 269 5.66 -22.31 2.70
CA SER A 269 6.44 -21.09 2.56
C SER A 269 7.70 -21.16 3.42
N GLN A 270 8.66 -21.93 2.98
CA GLN A 270 10.08 -21.78 3.34
C GLN A 270 10.85 -21.32 2.12
#